data_f26ae14375c7139848623ed5cdb2245a
#
_entry.id   f26ae14375c7139848623ed5cdb2245a
#
_cell.length_a   1.000
_cell.length_b   1.000
_cell.length_c   1.000
_cell.angle_alpha   90.00
_cell.angle_beta   90.00
_cell.angle_gamma   90.00
#
_symmetry.space_group_name_H-M   'P 1'
#
loop_
_entity.id
_entity.type
_entity.pdbx_description
1 polymer ?
#
loop_
_entity_poly.entity_id
_entity_poly.type
_entity_poly.pdbx_seq_one_letter_code
_entity_poly.pdbx_strand_id
1 'polypeptide(L)'
;MFPFILFPLIAGVIAIVGYRYLAKRQPEYPNGRVIATFTLLGGGLGGLLVTFLIYLTVVINSPSPLIDDSLPQRFLPVSVLLGGGIGCAPAALCGVLLAKEQLIRAWKSSLIAAWYGVISGVVAGIIFLNIPASLFFAPIGALSAAILAAMVLPKAE
;
A
#
# COMPACT_ATOMS: atom_id res chain seq x y z
N MET A 1 -14.17 10.44 12.91
CA MET A 1 -14.80 9.17 12.49
C MET A 1 -15.07 9.07 10.96
N PHE A 2 -15.48 10.12 10.29
CA PHE A 2 -15.77 10.15 8.85
C PHE A 2 -14.65 9.65 7.91
N PRO A 3 -13.36 10.01 8.06
CA PRO A 3 -12.34 9.60 7.11
C PRO A 3 -12.14 8.08 7.04
N PHE A 4 -12.20 7.37 8.17
CA PHE A 4 -11.95 5.91 8.22
C PHE A 4 -12.97 5.07 7.45
N ILE A 5 -14.19 5.57 7.25
CA ILE A 5 -15.22 4.89 6.47
C ILE A 5 -15.12 5.31 4.99
N LEU A 6 -14.76 6.57 4.75
CA LEU A 6 -14.70 7.13 3.41
C LEU A 6 -13.60 6.47 2.54
N PHE A 7 -12.41 6.24 3.11
CA PHE A 7 -11.28 5.63 2.37
C PHE A 7 -11.55 4.21 1.90
N PRO A 8 -12.05 3.28 2.74
CA PRO A 8 -12.42 1.95 2.28
C PRO A 8 -13.53 1.97 1.23
N LEU A 9 -14.49 2.91 1.31
CA LEU A 9 -15.52 3.07 0.29
C LEU A 9 -14.91 3.51 -1.05
N ILE A 10 -14.05 4.52 -1.04
CA ILE A 10 -13.34 4.97 -2.24
C ILE A 10 -12.49 3.84 -2.82
N ALA A 11 -11.76 3.12 -1.97
CA ALA A 11 -10.97 1.97 -2.40
C ALA A 11 -11.83 0.88 -3.05
N GLY A 12 -12.99 0.57 -2.46
CA GLY A 12 -13.96 -0.37 -3.00
C GLY A 12 -14.48 0.07 -4.37
N VAL A 13 -14.83 1.34 -4.53
CA VAL A 13 -15.28 1.89 -5.82
C VAL A 13 -14.17 1.79 -6.86
N ILE A 14 -12.94 2.21 -6.54
CA ILE A 14 -11.79 2.11 -7.45
C ILE A 14 -11.55 0.66 -7.87
N ALA A 15 -11.55 -0.27 -6.90
CA ALA A 15 -11.32 -1.68 -7.15
C ALA A 15 -12.41 -2.30 -8.04
N ILE A 16 -13.69 -2.03 -7.76
CA ILE A 16 -14.82 -2.58 -8.52
C ILE A 16 -14.85 -2.02 -9.94
N VAL A 17 -14.72 -0.69 -10.09
CA VAL A 17 -14.72 -0.04 -11.41
C VAL A 17 -13.52 -0.49 -12.22
N GLY A 18 -12.32 -0.49 -11.63
CA GLY A 18 -11.11 -0.98 -12.26
C GLY A 18 -11.23 -2.44 -12.69
N TYR A 19 -11.72 -3.32 -11.81
CA TYR A 19 -11.95 -4.72 -12.13
C TYR A 19 -12.93 -4.90 -13.29
N ARG A 20 -14.10 -4.25 -13.24
CA ARG A 20 -15.11 -4.36 -14.31
C ARG A 20 -14.60 -3.87 -15.67
N TYR A 21 -13.79 -2.81 -15.66
CA TYR A 21 -13.19 -2.28 -16.88
C TYR A 21 -12.13 -3.23 -17.45
N LEU A 22 -11.24 -3.76 -16.60
CA LEU A 22 -10.14 -4.62 -17.02
C LEU A 22 -10.60 -6.04 -17.36
N ALA A 23 -11.56 -6.59 -16.64
CA ALA A 23 -12.12 -7.92 -16.93
C ALA A 23 -12.74 -8.02 -18.33
N LYS A 24 -13.27 -6.91 -18.87
CA LYS A 24 -13.77 -6.85 -20.26
C LYS A 24 -12.66 -6.78 -21.30
N ARG A 25 -11.53 -6.13 -20.97
CA ARG A 25 -10.43 -5.91 -21.92
C ARG A 25 -9.37 -7.00 -21.85
N GLN A 26 -9.21 -7.63 -20.70
CA GLN A 26 -8.11 -8.54 -20.40
C GLN A 26 -8.64 -9.74 -19.59
N PRO A 27 -9.51 -10.59 -20.18
CA PRO A 27 -10.16 -11.67 -19.45
C PRO A 27 -9.18 -12.75 -18.95
N GLU A 28 -8.05 -12.94 -19.63
CA GLU A 28 -7.05 -13.97 -19.29
C GLU A 28 -6.15 -13.58 -18.11
N TYR A 29 -6.00 -12.28 -17.84
CA TYR A 29 -5.17 -11.82 -16.73
C TYR A 29 -5.95 -11.88 -15.42
N PRO A 30 -5.33 -12.33 -14.28
CA PRO A 30 -6.02 -12.46 -12.99
C PRO A 30 -6.25 -11.09 -12.29
N ASN A 31 -6.93 -10.17 -13.02
CA ASN A 31 -7.20 -8.80 -12.59
C ASN A 31 -7.77 -8.73 -11.17
N GLY A 32 -8.76 -9.59 -10.87
CA GLY A 32 -9.45 -9.59 -9.59
C GLY A 32 -8.51 -9.91 -8.43
N ARG A 33 -7.63 -10.91 -8.61
CA ARG A 33 -6.66 -11.31 -7.59
C ARG A 33 -5.66 -10.18 -7.31
N VAL A 34 -5.10 -9.57 -8.34
CA VAL A 34 -4.11 -8.50 -8.19
C VAL A 34 -4.75 -7.30 -7.49
N ILE A 35 -5.87 -6.79 -8.00
CA ILE A 35 -6.56 -5.63 -7.44
C ILE A 35 -6.98 -5.88 -5.99
N ALA A 36 -7.64 -7.03 -5.72
CA ALA A 36 -8.12 -7.35 -4.37
C ALA A 36 -6.96 -7.47 -3.37
N THR A 37 -5.87 -8.13 -3.73
CA THR A 37 -4.72 -8.31 -2.83
C THR A 37 -4.04 -6.97 -2.54
N PHE A 38 -3.84 -6.13 -3.54
CA PHE A 38 -3.28 -4.79 -3.31
C PHE A 38 -4.20 -3.94 -2.45
N THR A 39 -5.51 -3.96 -2.70
CA THR A 39 -6.48 -3.19 -1.91
C THR A 39 -6.52 -3.62 -0.45
N LEU A 40 -6.53 -4.94 -0.18
CA LEU A 40 -6.66 -5.47 1.18
C LEU A 40 -5.35 -5.44 1.97
N LEU A 41 -4.24 -5.84 1.33
CA LEU A 41 -2.96 -5.98 2.02
C LEU A 41 -2.06 -4.74 1.92
N GLY A 42 -2.22 -3.93 0.87
CA GLY A 42 -1.33 -2.80 0.62
C GLY A 42 -1.37 -1.75 1.72
N GLY A 43 -2.55 -1.41 2.20
CA GLY A 43 -2.72 -0.47 3.31
C GLY A 43 -2.16 -1.02 4.63
N GLY A 44 -2.45 -2.30 4.94
CA GLY A 44 -1.93 -2.96 6.14
C GLY A 44 -0.40 -3.06 6.13
N LEU A 45 0.18 -3.45 5.01
CA LEU A 45 1.63 -3.50 4.84
C LEU A 45 2.28 -2.11 4.99
N GLY A 46 1.66 -1.08 4.40
CA GLY A 46 2.09 0.30 4.58
C GLY A 46 2.08 0.73 6.05
N GLY A 47 1.03 0.38 6.80
CA GLY A 47 0.95 0.61 8.24
C GLY A 47 2.04 -0.08 9.04
N LEU A 48 2.35 -1.34 8.70
CA LEU A 48 3.48 -2.09 9.30
C LEU A 48 4.82 -1.40 9.06
N LEU A 49 5.08 -0.94 7.83
CA LEU A 49 6.31 -0.24 7.48
C LEU A 49 6.45 1.09 8.24
N VAL A 50 5.36 1.84 8.38
CA VAL A 50 5.34 3.07 9.20
C VAL A 50 5.71 2.77 10.65
N THR A 51 5.09 1.74 11.25
CA THR A 51 5.39 1.33 12.62
C THR A 51 6.86 0.97 12.78
N PHE A 52 7.38 0.18 11.85
CA PHE A 52 8.78 -0.23 11.86
C PHE A 52 9.74 0.96 11.78
N LEU A 53 9.45 1.94 10.91
CA LEU A 53 10.25 3.16 10.78
C LEU A 53 10.20 4.02 12.05
N ILE A 54 9.01 4.18 12.65
CA ILE A 54 8.86 4.92 13.91
C ILE A 54 9.68 4.23 15.01
N TYR A 55 9.54 2.91 15.15
CA TYR A 55 10.29 2.14 16.13
C TYR A 55 11.80 2.29 15.94
N LEU A 56 12.28 2.14 14.69
CA LEU A 56 13.69 2.30 14.37
C LEU A 56 14.20 3.72 14.73
N THR A 57 13.40 4.74 14.44
CA THR A 57 13.74 6.14 14.75
C THR A 57 13.84 6.36 16.26
N VAL A 58 12.92 5.78 17.04
CA VAL A 58 12.93 5.86 18.51
C VAL A 58 14.16 5.15 19.07
N VAL A 59 14.46 3.93 18.60
CA VAL A 59 15.62 3.16 19.07
C VAL A 59 16.94 3.88 18.76
N ILE A 60 17.09 4.49 17.58
CA ILE A 60 18.31 5.19 17.18
C ILE A 60 18.52 6.49 17.99
N ASN A 61 17.43 7.25 18.21
CA ASN A 61 17.54 8.57 18.82
C ASN A 61 17.44 8.57 20.36
N SER A 62 16.94 7.48 20.95
CA SER A 62 16.78 7.36 22.40
C SER A 62 17.31 6.00 22.89
N PRO A 63 18.62 5.80 22.96
CA PRO A 63 19.22 4.55 23.40
C PRO A 63 19.12 4.36 24.93
N SER A 64 18.03 4.83 25.56
CA SER A 64 17.81 4.64 26.98
C SER A 64 17.26 3.24 27.27
N PRO A 65 17.65 2.61 28.40
CA PRO A 65 17.15 1.26 28.80
C PRO A 65 15.67 1.24 29.16
N LEU A 66 14.96 2.36 28.97
CA LEU A 66 13.53 2.54 29.23
C LEU A 66 12.66 2.35 27.98
N ILE A 67 13.21 1.88 26.86
CA ILE A 67 12.38 1.46 25.72
C ILE A 67 11.66 0.18 26.17
N ASP A 68 10.43 0.40 26.60
CA ASP A 68 9.52 -0.69 26.96
C ASP A 68 9.31 -1.57 25.73
N ASP A 69 9.76 -2.83 25.78
CA ASP A 69 9.61 -3.81 24.70
C ASP A 69 8.14 -4.03 24.31
N SER A 70 7.20 -3.54 25.13
CA SER A 70 5.77 -3.56 24.82
C SER A 70 5.31 -2.49 23.81
N LEU A 71 6.13 -1.45 23.53
CA LEU A 71 5.75 -0.37 22.60
C LEU A 71 5.38 -0.88 21.22
N PRO A 72 6.18 -1.75 20.53
CA PRO A 72 5.81 -2.28 19.23
C PRO A 72 4.50 -3.07 19.27
N GLN A 73 4.29 -3.87 20.32
CA GLN A 73 3.10 -4.71 20.47
C GLN A 73 1.82 -3.90 20.62
N ARG A 74 1.88 -2.73 21.26
CA ARG A 74 0.72 -1.84 21.44
C ARG A 74 0.41 -1.03 20.19
N PHE A 75 1.45 -0.55 19.48
CA PHE A 75 1.27 0.30 18.31
C PHE A 75 0.99 -0.49 17.03
N LEU A 76 1.45 -1.72 16.91
CA LEU A 76 1.33 -2.54 15.72
C LEU A 76 -0.13 -2.76 15.26
N PRO A 77 -1.08 -3.17 16.13
CA PRO A 77 -2.47 -3.33 15.71
C PRO A 77 -3.10 -2.02 15.24
N VAL A 78 -2.81 -0.92 15.96
CA VAL A 78 -3.35 0.40 15.65
C VAL A 78 -2.81 0.88 14.30
N SER A 79 -1.52 0.71 14.04
CA SER A 79 -0.90 1.15 12.78
C SER A 79 -1.37 0.33 11.58
N VAL A 80 -1.58 -0.98 11.75
CA VAL A 80 -2.14 -1.84 10.69
C VAL A 80 -3.57 -1.44 10.37
N LEU A 81 -4.39 -1.15 11.40
CA LEU A 81 -5.76 -0.68 11.21
C LEU A 81 -5.81 0.70 10.55
N LEU A 82 -4.98 1.64 11.02
CA LEU A 82 -4.88 2.99 10.45
C LEU A 82 -4.33 2.94 9.01
N GLY A 83 -3.26 2.18 8.80
CA GLY A 83 -2.68 1.97 7.47
C GLY A 83 -3.64 1.27 6.53
N GLY A 84 -4.36 0.24 7.01
CA GLY A 84 -5.43 -0.43 6.27
C GLY A 84 -6.55 0.53 5.90
N GLY A 85 -7.00 1.37 6.84
CA GLY A 85 -8.06 2.34 6.61
C GLY A 85 -7.67 3.44 5.61
N ILE A 86 -6.54 4.09 5.80
CA ILE A 86 -6.11 5.23 4.99
C ILE A 86 -5.39 4.77 3.70
N GLY A 87 -4.56 3.73 3.81
CA GLY A 87 -3.73 3.23 2.72
C GLY A 87 -4.45 2.36 1.69
N CYS A 88 -5.70 1.93 1.96
CA CYS A 88 -6.43 1.05 1.03
C CYS A 88 -6.76 1.75 -0.31
N ALA A 89 -7.06 3.04 -0.30
CA ALA A 89 -7.41 3.77 -1.53
C ALA A 89 -6.20 3.91 -2.49
N PRO A 90 -5.03 4.42 -2.07
CA PRO A 90 -3.84 4.43 -2.93
C PRO A 90 -3.38 3.02 -3.31
N ALA A 91 -3.53 2.03 -2.43
CA ALA A 91 -3.20 0.64 -2.74
C ALA A 91 -4.13 0.04 -3.81
N ALA A 92 -5.43 0.34 -3.77
CA ALA A 92 -6.39 -0.05 -4.80
C ALA A 92 -6.03 0.58 -6.16
N LEU A 93 -5.68 1.86 -6.18
CA LEU A 93 -5.24 2.54 -7.39
C LEU A 93 -3.98 1.88 -7.97
N CYS A 94 -2.98 1.62 -7.13
CA CYS A 94 -1.77 0.91 -7.52
C CYS A 94 -2.10 -0.47 -8.12
N GLY A 95 -2.96 -1.27 -7.46
CA GLY A 95 -3.40 -2.58 -7.94
C GLY A 95 -4.09 -2.54 -9.31
N VAL A 96 -4.94 -1.53 -9.55
CA VAL A 96 -5.59 -1.32 -10.85
C VAL A 96 -4.58 -0.96 -11.94
N LEU A 97 -3.61 -0.09 -11.64
CA LEU A 97 -2.56 0.30 -12.60
C LEU A 97 -1.68 -0.90 -12.98
N LEU A 98 -1.28 -1.71 -11.98
CA LEU A 98 -0.49 -2.92 -12.23
C LEU A 98 -1.25 -3.97 -13.04
N ALA A 99 -2.54 -4.16 -12.74
CA ALA A 99 -3.39 -5.06 -13.51
C ALA A 99 -3.57 -4.56 -14.95
N LYS A 100 -3.70 -3.24 -15.16
CA LYS A 100 -3.80 -2.64 -16.49
C LYS A 100 -2.58 -2.94 -17.36
N GLU A 101 -1.39 -2.88 -16.79
CA GLU A 101 -0.12 -3.15 -17.48
C GLU A 101 0.16 -4.67 -17.65
N GLN A 102 -0.71 -5.55 -17.16
CA GLN A 102 -0.56 -7.02 -17.23
C GLN A 102 0.82 -7.50 -16.74
N LEU A 103 1.32 -6.91 -15.68
CA LEU A 103 2.67 -7.21 -15.22
C LEU A 103 2.76 -8.65 -14.69
N ILE A 104 3.79 -9.36 -15.14
CA ILE A 104 4.18 -10.67 -14.63
C ILE A 104 5.29 -10.54 -13.59
N ARG A 105 5.47 -11.57 -12.77
CA ARG A 105 6.48 -11.58 -11.71
C ARG A 105 7.88 -11.54 -12.31
N ALA A 106 8.52 -10.37 -12.25
CA ALA A 106 9.90 -10.13 -12.66
C ALA A 106 10.47 -8.97 -11.86
N TRP A 107 11.78 -8.87 -11.78
CA TRP A 107 12.44 -7.74 -11.10
C TRP A 107 12.01 -6.38 -11.67
N LYS A 108 11.93 -6.27 -13.00
CA LYS A 108 11.46 -5.05 -13.67
C LYS A 108 10.03 -4.68 -13.25
N SER A 109 9.15 -5.67 -13.09
CA SER A 109 7.77 -5.46 -12.66
C SER A 109 7.68 -4.95 -11.22
N SER A 110 8.55 -5.41 -10.33
CA SER A 110 8.64 -4.89 -8.96
C SER A 110 9.11 -3.43 -8.93
N LEU A 111 10.02 -3.03 -9.81
CA LEU A 111 10.43 -1.63 -9.96
C LEU A 111 9.30 -0.75 -10.49
N ILE A 112 8.54 -1.23 -11.48
CA ILE A 112 7.35 -0.52 -12.00
C ILE A 112 6.29 -0.40 -10.89
N ALA A 113 6.07 -1.46 -10.12
CA ALA A 113 5.16 -1.44 -8.99
C ALA A 113 5.61 -0.43 -7.90
N ALA A 114 6.91 -0.38 -7.61
CA ALA A 114 7.46 0.62 -6.70
C ALA A 114 7.17 2.03 -7.19
N TRP A 115 7.33 2.30 -8.49
CA TRP A 115 7.05 3.60 -9.09
C TRP A 115 5.57 3.99 -8.97
N TYR A 116 4.65 3.06 -9.25
CA TYR A 116 3.22 3.30 -9.02
C TYR A 116 2.89 3.48 -7.54
N GLY A 117 3.61 2.80 -6.65
CA GLY A 117 3.52 2.99 -5.20
C GLY A 117 3.96 4.39 -4.77
N VAL A 118 5.04 4.93 -5.35
CA VAL A 118 5.46 6.33 -5.14
C VAL A 118 4.34 7.29 -5.56
N ILE A 119 3.87 7.15 -6.79
CA ILE A 119 2.83 8.05 -7.35
C ILE A 119 1.57 8.02 -6.47
N SER A 120 1.07 6.83 -6.14
CA SER A 120 -0.13 6.68 -5.31
C SER A 120 0.08 7.20 -3.89
N GLY A 121 1.27 7.01 -3.31
CA GLY A 121 1.64 7.54 -2.00
C GLY A 121 1.73 9.06 -1.97
N VAL A 122 2.34 9.67 -3.00
CA VAL A 122 2.41 11.13 -3.16
C VAL A 122 1.01 11.72 -3.33
N VAL A 123 0.20 11.15 -4.21
CA VAL A 123 -1.18 11.63 -4.44
C VAL A 123 -1.99 11.56 -3.15
N ALA A 124 -1.92 10.44 -2.45
CA ALA A 124 -2.61 10.29 -1.17
C ALA A 124 -2.08 11.29 -0.11
N GLY A 125 -0.77 11.47 -0.02
CA GLY A 125 -0.15 12.41 0.90
C GLY A 125 -0.59 13.85 0.65
N ILE A 126 -0.63 14.28 -0.61
CA ILE A 126 -1.08 15.64 -0.99
C ILE A 126 -2.56 15.85 -0.65
N ILE A 127 -3.41 14.89 -1.02
CA ILE A 127 -4.87 15.01 -0.85
C ILE A 127 -5.26 15.03 0.64
N PHE A 128 -4.58 14.26 1.47
CA PHE A 128 -5.07 13.95 2.81
C PHE A 128 -4.29 14.57 3.96
N LEU A 129 -3.01 14.89 3.78
CA LEU A 129 -2.13 15.22 4.93
C LEU A 129 -1.27 16.47 4.77
N ASN A 130 -1.04 17.00 3.59
CA ASN A 130 -0.14 18.10 3.20
C ASN A 130 1.13 17.64 2.46
N ILE A 131 1.74 18.59 1.74
CA ILE A 131 2.95 18.36 0.92
C ILE A 131 4.10 17.69 1.68
N PRO A 132 4.45 18.08 2.94
CA PRO A 132 5.54 17.42 3.67
C PRO A 132 5.27 15.93 3.95
N ALA A 133 4.03 15.57 4.24
CA ALA A 133 3.66 14.19 4.49
C ALA A 133 3.77 13.31 3.22
N SER A 134 3.57 13.89 2.03
CA SER A 134 3.69 13.14 0.78
C SER A 134 5.09 12.59 0.55
N LEU A 135 6.13 13.32 0.95
CA LEU A 135 7.52 12.86 0.88
C LEU A 135 7.81 11.66 1.77
N PHE A 136 7.10 11.57 2.90
CA PHE A 136 7.23 10.45 3.83
C PHE A 136 6.47 9.21 3.33
N PHE A 137 5.29 9.38 2.74
CA PHE A 137 4.47 8.28 2.25
C PHE A 137 4.94 7.70 0.91
N ALA A 138 5.68 8.46 0.12
CA ALA A 138 6.22 8.00 -1.17
C ALA A 138 7.11 6.74 -1.04
N PRO A 139 8.17 6.72 -0.18
CA PRO A 139 9.01 5.53 -0.04
C PRO A 139 8.27 4.35 0.59
N ILE A 140 7.32 4.60 1.49
CA ILE A 140 6.49 3.54 2.10
C ILE A 140 5.59 2.91 1.05
N GLY A 141 4.96 3.73 0.20
CA GLY A 141 4.15 3.26 -0.92
C GLY A 141 4.98 2.46 -1.93
N ALA A 142 6.19 2.94 -2.26
CA ALA A 142 7.12 2.23 -3.14
C ALA A 142 7.48 0.84 -2.61
N LEU A 143 7.90 0.77 -1.35
CA LEU A 143 8.37 -0.46 -0.74
C LEU A 143 7.23 -1.48 -0.58
N SER A 144 6.06 -1.04 -0.09
CA SER A 144 4.89 -1.92 0.04
C SER A 144 4.42 -2.45 -1.32
N ALA A 145 4.39 -1.61 -2.35
CA ALA A 145 4.00 -2.01 -3.69
C ALA A 145 5.00 -2.99 -4.32
N ALA A 146 6.31 -2.77 -4.13
CA ALA A 146 7.34 -3.68 -4.62
C ALA A 146 7.26 -5.07 -3.96
N ILE A 147 7.08 -5.12 -2.64
CA ILE A 147 6.94 -6.37 -1.89
C ILE A 147 5.71 -7.13 -2.38
N LEU A 148 4.55 -6.46 -2.46
CA LEU A 148 3.32 -7.10 -2.93
C LEU A 148 3.43 -7.56 -4.38
N ALA A 149 4.05 -6.80 -5.26
CA ALA A 149 4.26 -7.21 -6.65
C ALA A 149 5.12 -8.48 -6.72
N ALA A 150 6.19 -8.56 -5.94
CA ALA A 150 7.02 -9.74 -5.87
C ALA A 150 6.28 -11.00 -5.37
N MET A 151 5.24 -10.84 -4.56
CA MET A 151 4.47 -11.95 -3.97
C MET A 151 3.24 -12.34 -4.80
N VAL A 152 2.55 -11.37 -5.40
CA VAL A 152 1.17 -11.51 -5.91
C VAL A 152 1.11 -11.62 -7.42
N LEU A 153 2.04 -10.97 -8.15
CA LEU A 153 2.02 -11.01 -9.61
C LEU A 153 2.15 -12.45 -10.13
N PRO A 154 1.43 -12.79 -11.22
CA PRO A 154 1.52 -14.10 -11.83
C PRO A 154 2.94 -14.39 -12.32
N LYS A 155 3.37 -15.63 -12.22
CA LYS A 155 4.66 -16.08 -12.79
C LYS A 155 4.56 -16.09 -14.31
N ALA A 156 5.69 -15.84 -14.98
CA ALA A 156 5.82 -16.17 -16.39
C ALA A 156 5.77 -17.70 -16.53
N GLU A 157 4.89 -18.20 -17.38
CA GLU A 157 4.88 -19.60 -17.82
C GLU A 157 5.98 -19.82 -18.84
#